data_b862cdb278811322d0b8191919e0eb83
#
_entry.id   b862cdb278811322d0b8191919e0eb83
#
_cell.length_a   1.000
_cell.length_b   1.000
_cell.length_c   1.000
_cell.angle_alpha   90.00
_cell.angle_beta   90.00
_cell.angle_gamma   90.00
#
_symmetry.space_group_name_H-M   'P 1'
#
loop_
_entity.id
_entity.type
_entity.pdbx_description
1 polymer ?
#
loop_
_entity_poly.entity_id
_entity_poly.type
_entity_poly.pdbx_seq_one_letter_code
_entity_poly.pdbx_strand_id
1 'polypeptide(L)' 'MKLQEIQSIFSYLDIKKFAKENSIDYPHLTRVLKGEVNLTERMAEKIKLGLLELSQKILVATF' A
#
# COMPACT_ATOMS: atom_id res chain seq x y z
N MET A 1 6.57 -2.42 -9.16
CA MET A 1 6.75 -2.96 -7.79
C MET A 1 6.47 -4.44 -7.77
N LYS A 2 7.28 -5.19 -7.07
CA LYS A 2 7.05 -6.62 -6.89
C LYS A 2 6.19 -6.85 -5.66
N LEU A 3 5.36 -7.88 -5.70
CA LEU A 3 4.48 -8.22 -4.59
C LEU A 3 5.25 -8.42 -3.28
N GLN A 4 6.41 -9.07 -3.34
CA GLN A 4 7.24 -9.29 -2.15
C GLN A 4 7.67 -7.99 -1.48
N GLU A 5 8.02 -6.99 -2.28
CA GLU A 5 8.39 -5.68 -1.77
C GLU A 5 7.22 -5.01 -1.07
N ILE A 6 6.04 -5.10 -1.68
CA ILE A 6 4.81 -4.53 -1.12
C ILE A 6 4.46 -5.22 0.20
N GLN A 7 4.53 -6.54 0.24
CA GLN A 7 4.25 -7.31 1.46
C GLN A 7 5.20 -6.91 2.59
N SER A 8 6.48 -6.73 2.28
CA SER A 8 7.47 -6.31 3.25
C SER A 8 7.15 -4.93 3.82
N ILE A 9 6.82 -3.98 2.96
CA ILE A 9 6.48 -2.61 3.38
C ILE A 9 5.22 -2.61 4.25
N PHE A 10 4.18 -3.33 3.84
CA PHE A 10 2.92 -3.37 4.58
C PHE A 10 3.01 -4.12 5.91
N SER A 11 4.10 -4.85 6.16
CA SER A 11 4.31 -5.44 7.47
C SER A 11 4.54 -4.37 8.55
N TYR A 12 4.90 -3.15 8.15
CA TYR A 12 5.12 -2.03 9.06
C TYR A 12 3.98 -1.02 9.07
N LEU A 13 2.92 -1.24 8.28
CA LEU A 13 1.85 -0.26 8.12
C LEU A 13 0.51 -0.81 8.57
N ASP A 14 -0.38 0.11 8.96
CA ASP A 14 -1.79 -0.21 9.16
C ASP A 14 -2.46 -0.28 7.79
N ILE A 15 -2.70 -1.51 7.31
CA ILE A 15 -3.24 -1.76 5.98
C ILE A 15 -4.64 -1.16 5.83
N LYS A 16 -5.47 -1.28 6.86
CA LYS A 16 -6.85 -0.78 6.83
C LYS A 16 -6.88 0.74 6.67
N LYS A 17 -6.05 1.42 7.44
CA LYS A 17 -5.95 2.87 7.38
C LYS A 17 -5.39 3.32 6.02
N PHE A 18 -4.37 2.65 5.53
CA PHE A 18 -3.79 2.95 4.23
C PHE A 18 -4.82 2.81 3.11
N ALA A 19 -5.57 1.72 3.12
CA ALA A 19 -6.61 1.48 2.11
C ALA A 19 -7.66 2.58 2.12
N LYS A 20 -8.12 2.96 3.32
CA LYS A 20 -9.12 4.02 3.47
C LYS A 20 -8.63 5.36 2.94
N GLU A 21 -7.40 5.74 3.29
CA GLU A 21 -6.84 7.03 2.89
C GLU A 21 -6.57 7.11 1.39
N ASN A 22 -6.36 5.98 0.73
CA ASN A 22 -6.03 5.93 -0.70
C ASN A 22 -7.19 5.43 -1.57
N SER A 23 -8.39 5.36 -1.01
CA SER A 23 -9.60 4.92 -1.73
C SER A 23 -9.43 3.54 -2.35
N ILE A 24 -8.79 2.64 -1.61
CA ILE A 24 -8.58 1.24 -2.01
C ILE A 24 -9.53 0.39 -1.19
N ASP A 25 -10.17 -0.59 -1.84
CA ASP A 25 -11.03 -1.55 -1.15
C ASP A 25 -10.17 -2.44 -0.25
N TYR A 26 -10.38 -2.35 1.06
CA TYR A 26 -9.58 -3.07 2.04
C TYR A 26 -9.60 -4.60 1.85
N PRO A 27 -10.77 -5.25 1.70
CA PRO A 27 -10.79 -6.70 1.46
C PRO A 27 -10.02 -7.09 0.21
N HIS A 28 -10.13 -6.31 -0.85
CA HIS A 28 -9.40 -6.56 -2.10
C HIS A 28 -7.89 -6.42 -1.90
N LEU A 29 -7.46 -5.35 -1.22
CA LEU A 29 -6.05 -5.14 -0.92
C LEU A 29 -5.48 -6.28 -0.10
N THR A 30 -6.23 -6.75 0.90
CA THR A 30 -5.83 -7.87 1.73
C THR A 30 -5.61 -9.14 0.90
N ARG A 31 -6.50 -9.43 -0.05
CA ARG A 31 -6.37 -10.58 -0.94
C ARG A 31 -5.16 -10.48 -1.83
N VAL A 32 -4.88 -9.27 -2.35
CA VAL A 32 -3.69 -9.03 -3.16
C VAL A 32 -2.43 -9.29 -2.34
N LEU A 33 -2.39 -8.80 -1.11
CA LEU A 33 -1.23 -8.99 -0.23
C LEU A 33 -1.01 -10.45 0.16
N LYS A 34 -2.09 -11.24 0.24
CA LYS A 34 -1.98 -12.67 0.51
C LYS A 34 -1.61 -13.49 -0.72
N GLY A 35 -1.60 -12.86 -1.89
CA GLY A 35 -1.32 -13.55 -3.15
C GLY A 35 -2.51 -14.31 -3.74
N GLU A 36 -3.71 -14.11 -3.19
CA GLU A 36 -4.92 -14.76 -3.68
C GLU A 36 -5.45 -14.15 -4.98
N VAL A 37 -5.13 -12.89 -5.22
CA VAL A 37 -5.56 -12.13 -6.40
C VAL A 37 -4.33 -11.48 -7.01
N ASN A 38 -4.28 -11.43 -8.35
CA ASN A 38 -3.16 -10.80 -9.04
C ASN A 38 -3.10 -9.30 -8.77
N LEU A 39 -1.89 -8.80 -8.60
CA LEU A 39 -1.64 -7.36 -8.47
C LEU A 39 -1.73 -6.73 -9.86
N THR A 40 -2.75 -5.91 -10.08
CA THR A 40 -2.91 -5.20 -11.36
C THR A 40 -2.05 -3.94 -11.38
N GLU A 41 -1.75 -3.43 -12.59
CA GLU A 41 -1.00 -2.18 -12.74
C GLU A 41 -1.72 -1.01 -12.07
N ARG A 42 -3.04 -0.96 -12.17
CA ARG A 42 -3.85 0.09 -11.55
C ARG A 42 -3.70 0.07 -10.03
N MET A 43 -3.78 -1.11 -9.43
CA MET A 43 -3.61 -1.26 -7.98
C MET A 43 -2.18 -0.92 -7.56
N ALA A 44 -1.20 -1.38 -8.31
CA ALA A 44 0.21 -1.08 -8.04
C ALA A 44 0.46 0.43 -8.09
N GLU A 45 -0.13 1.13 -9.04
CA GLU A 45 -0.01 2.58 -9.15
C GLU A 45 -0.60 3.29 -7.94
N LYS A 46 -1.78 2.89 -7.50
CA LYS A 46 -2.41 3.46 -6.30
C LYS A 46 -1.57 3.24 -5.06
N ILE A 47 -1.02 2.04 -4.92
CA ILE A 47 -0.16 1.70 -3.78
C ILE A 47 1.11 2.56 -3.81
N LYS A 48 1.72 2.67 -4.98
CA LYS A 48 2.94 3.47 -5.15
C LYS A 48 2.72 4.93 -4.77
N LEU A 49 1.64 5.53 -5.27
CA LEU A 49 1.31 6.92 -4.96
C LEU A 49 1.02 7.12 -3.47
N GLY A 50 0.28 6.20 -2.87
CA GLY A 50 -0.02 6.26 -1.44
C GLY A 50 1.23 6.14 -0.57
N LEU A 51 2.15 5.26 -0.94
CA LEU A 51 3.41 5.09 -0.23
C LEU A 51 4.30 6.33 -0.37
N LEU A 52 4.28 6.94 -1.55
CA LEU A 52 5.03 8.17 -1.79
C LEU A 52 4.54 9.31 -0.90
N GLU A 53 3.22 9.50 -0.82
CA GLU A 53 2.63 10.50 0.07
C GLU A 53 2.97 10.24 1.53
N LEU A 54 2.89 8.98 1.95
CA LEU A 54 3.21 8.60 3.33
C LEU A 54 4.68 8.89 3.64
N SER A 55 5.58 8.59 2.71
CA SER A 55 7.01 8.85 2.92
C SER A 55 7.28 10.34 3.08
N GLN A 56 6.59 11.19 2.32
CA GLN A 56 6.72 12.63 2.43
C GLN A 56 6.25 13.15 3.79
N LYS A 57 5.13 12.61 4.30
CA LYS A 57 4.62 12.96 5.62
C LYS A 57 5.59 12.58 6.72
N ILE A 58 6.19 11.40 6.60
CA ILE A 58 7.17 10.92 7.57
C ILE A 58 8.41 11.81 7.57
N LEU A 59 8.91 12.17 6.39
CA LEU A 59 10.07 13.05 6.26
C LEU A 59 9.82 14.42 6.87
N VAL A 60 8.64 15.00 6.61
CA VAL A 60 8.28 16.30 7.17
C VAL A 60 8.15 16.23 8.69
N ALA A 61 7.57 15.16 9.21
CA ALA A 61 7.41 15.00 10.66
C ALA A 61 8.74 14.76 11.38
N THR A 62 9.72 14.17 10.67
CA THR A 62 11.02 13.84 11.26
C THR A 62 11.98 15.03 11.25
N PHE A 63 11.85 15.88 10.26
CA PHE A 63 12.72 17.04 10.08
C PHE A 63 11.97 18.37 10.21
#